data_1ff74438c89e36a2e0fa747e64a308cb
#
_entry.id   1ff74438c89e36a2e0fa747e64a308cb
#
_cell.length_a   1.000
_cell.length_b   1.000
_cell.length_c   1.000
_cell.angle_alpha   90.00
_cell.angle_beta   90.00
_cell.angle_gamma   90.00
#
_symmetry.space_group_name_H-M   'P 1'
#
loop_
_entity.id
_entity.type
_entity.pdbx_description
1 polymer ?
#
loop_
_entity_poly.entity_id
_entity_poly.type
_entity_poly.pdbx_seq_one_letter_code
_entity_poly.pdbx_strand_id
1 'polypeptide(L)'
;IPYQITTGGTTGIGAIIYYATDFPIQWSYFIINAVLMTFAIKILGPKFSIKTTFAIFGLTFFLWFFQMLVNGPDNTPPLILGPGQDFMACMIGAVMCGAGLGIVFNCNGSTGGTDIIAAIIHKYKDVTLGRMVMLCDVIIISSCYFVFHDWRRVIFGFVTLFVIGFVLDYIVNSARQSVQFFIFSKEYEK
;
A
#
# COMPACT_ATOMS: atom_id res chain seq x y z
N ILE A 1 -12.44 -11.83 -2.44
CA ILE A 1 -12.18 -11.24 -1.10
C ILE A 1 -13.45 -11.47 -0.29
N PRO A 2 -13.43 -12.23 0.83
CA PRO A 2 -14.64 -12.67 1.54
C PRO A 2 -15.47 -11.51 2.09
N TYR A 3 -14.84 -10.40 2.45
CA TYR A 3 -15.51 -9.23 3.04
C TYR A 3 -15.79 -8.09 2.05
N GLN A 4 -15.55 -8.28 0.76
CA GLN A 4 -15.80 -7.32 -0.34
C GLN A 4 -15.35 -5.87 -0.04
N ILE A 5 -14.27 -5.70 0.71
CA ILE A 5 -13.74 -4.40 1.09
C ILE A 5 -12.93 -3.84 -0.08
N THR A 6 -13.21 -2.60 -0.44
CA THR A 6 -12.45 -1.89 -1.47
C THR A 6 -11.14 -1.41 -0.86
N THR A 7 -10.02 -1.95 -1.34
CA THR A 7 -8.69 -1.46 -0.98
C THR A 7 -8.30 -0.33 -1.92
N GLY A 8 -7.51 0.63 -1.42
CA GLY A 8 -6.88 1.65 -2.27
C GLY A 8 -5.81 1.04 -3.20
N GLY A 9 -5.02 1.89 -3.80
CA GLY A 9 -3.93 1.47 -4.67
C GLY A 9 -4.34 1.09 -6.08
N THR A 10 -3.41 0.53 -6.83
CA THR A 10 -3.64 0.10 -8.22
C THR A 10 -4.66 -1.03 -8.35
N THR A 11 -4.86 -1.82 -7.31
CA THR A 11 -5.91 -2.83 -7.26
C THR A 11 -7.30 -2.19 -7.29
N GLY A 12 -7.47 -1.04 -6.59
CA GLY A 12 -8.69 -0.24 -6.65
C GLY A 12 -8.93 0.33 -8.04
N ILE A 13 -7.89 0.89 -8.68
CA ILE A 13 -7.98 1.38 -10.06
C ILE A 13 -8.32 0.23 -11.02
N GLY A 14 -7.68 -0.93 -10.86
CA GLY A 14 -7.97 -2.11 -11.66
C GLY A 14 -9.42 -2.58 -11.53
N ALA A 15 -9.99 -2.50 -10.32
CA ALA A 15 -11.38 -2.82 -10.08
C ALA A 15 -12.32 -1.81 -10.79
N ILE A 16 -12.02 -0.51 -10.73
CA ILE A 16 -12.80 0.53 -11.44
C ILE A 16 -12.79 0.26 -12.94
N ILE A 17 -11.62 -0.03 -13.53
CA ILE A 17 -11.49 -0.33 -14.97
C ILE A 17 -12.29 -1.58 -15.32
N TYR A 18 -12.21 -2.64 -14.51
CA TYR A 18 -12.96 -3.86 -14.73
C TYR A 18 -14.46 -3.62 -14.77
N TYR A 19 -15.00 -2.87 -13.79
CA TYR A 19 -16.44 -2.58 -13.75
C TYR A 19 -16.90 -1.60 -14.84
N ALA A 20 -16.01 -0.78 -15.38
CA ALA A 20 -16.32 0.16 -16.45
C ALA A 20 -16.20 -0.47 -17.87
N THR A 21 -15.28 -1.42 -18.05
CA THR A 21 -14.89 -1.91 -19.40
C THR A 21 -14.85 -3.43 -19.53
N ASP A 22 -15.17 -4.19 -18.47
CA ASP A 22 -15.00 -5.66 -18.38
C ASP A 22 -13.57 -6.15 -18.68
N PHE A 23 -12.58 -5.24 -18.64
CA PHE A 23 -11.19 -5.59 -18.90
C PHE A 23 -10.58 -6.29 -17.66
N PRO A 24 -9.92 -7.45 -17.81
CA PRO A 24 -9.43 -8.22 -16.67
C PRO A 24 -8.52 -7.43 -15.74
N ILE A 25 -8.78 -7.48 -14.43
CA ILE A 25 -8.07 -6.74 -13.39
C ILE A 25 -6.56 -6.99 -13.44
N GLN A 26 -6.15 -8.23 -13.72
CA GLN A 26 -4.75 -8.64 -13.78
C GLN A 26 -3.97 -7.88 -14.85
N TRP A 27 -4.54 -7.69 -16.02
CA TRP A 27 -3.93 -6.95 -17.12
C TRP A 27 -3.87 -5.45 -16.84
N SER A 28 -4.96 -4.88 -16.29
CA SER A 28 -4.98 -3.48 -15.85
C SER A 28 -3.89 -3.21 -14.83
N TYR A 29 -3.79 -4.08 -13.81
CA TYR A 29 -2.77 -4.01 -12.77
C TYR A 29 -1.35 -4.09 -13.37
N PHE A 30 -1.12 -5.04 -14.27
CA PHE A 30 0.19 -5.21 -14.91
C PHE A 30 0.59 -4.00 -15.75
N ILE A 31 -0.31 -3.49 -16.59
CA ILE A 31 -0.04 -2.33 -17.46
C ILE A 31 0.25 -1.08 -16.62
N ILE A 32 -0.57 -0.79 -15.61
CA ILE A 32 -0.38 0.37 -14.74
C ILE A 32 0.97 0.27 -14.03
N ASN A 33 1.31 -0.89 -13.47
CA ASN A 33 2.59 -1.08 -12.78
C ASN A 33 3.78 -1.00 -13.75
N ALA A 34 3.68 -1.52 -14.98
CA ALA A 34 4.73 -1.42 -15.98
C ALA A 34 5.02 0.05 -16.35
N VAL A 35 3.98 0.86 -16.52
CA VAL A 35 4.10 2.30 -16.79
C VAL A 35 4.74 3.00 -15.59
N LEU A 36 4.22 2.79 -14.37
CA LEU A 36 4.75 3.39 -13.15
C LEU A 36 6.21 3.00 -12.90
N MET A 37 6.57 1.74 -13.17
CA MET A 37 7.94 1.26 -13.04
C MET A 37 8.89 1.94 -14.01
N THR A 38 8.46 2.23 -15.24
CA THR A 38 9.26 2.98 -16.22
C THR A 38 9.59 4.38 -15.70
N PHE A 39 8.63 5.06 -15.07
CA PHE A 39 8.87 6.34 -14.40
C PHE A 39 9.76 6.20 -13.16
N ALA A 40 9.54 5.15 -12.35
CA ALA A 40 10.33 4.87 -11.16
C ALA A 40 11.82 4.68 -11.48
N ILE A 41 12.15 3.97 -12.55
CA ILE A 41 13.55 3.75 -12.98
C ILE A 41 14.23 5.09 -13.26
N LYS A 42 13.54 6.00 -13.96
CA LYS A 42 14.10 7.31 -14.33
C LYS A 42 14.25 8.26 -13.13
N ILE A 43 13.30 8.23 -12.17
CA ILE A 43 13.23 9.21 -11.08
C ILE A 43 13.88 8.69 -9.80
N LEU A 44 13.57 7.47 -9.37
CA LEU A 44 14.05 6.87 -8.12
C LEU A 44 15.33 6.06 -8.29
N GLY A 45 15.64 5.70 -9.54
CA GLY A 45 16.85 4.99 -9.92
C GLY A 45 16.72 3.47 -9.97
N PRO A 46 17.73 2.78 -10.56
CA PRO A 46 17.65 1.34 -10.81
C PRO A 46 17.66 0.49 -9.53
N LYS A 47 18.32 0.95 -8.47
CA LYS A 47 18.39 0.22 -7.19
C LYS A 47 17.01 0.10 -6.52
N PHE A 48 16.21 1.16 -6.57
CA PHE A 48 14.83 1.14 -6.08
C PHE A 48 13.97 0.20 -6.92
N SER A 49 14.08 0.30 -8.23
CA SER A 49 13.27 -0.48 -9.17
C SER A 49 13.53 -1.99 -9.08
N ILE A 50 14.79 -2.42 -8.92
CA ILE A 50 15.13 -3.83 -8.73
C ILE A 50 14.51 -4.37 -7.44
N LYS A 51 14.61 -3.61 -6.33
CA LYS A 51 14.01 -4.02 -5.05
C LYS A 51 12.49 -4.07 -5.12
N THR A 52 11.88 -3.11 -5.80
CA THR A 52 10.43 -3.06 -6.01
C THR A 52 9.96 -4.24 -6.86
N THR A 53 10.68 -4.58 -7.93
CA THR A 53 10.37 -5.76 -8.75
C THR A 53 10.44 -7.03 -7.91
N PHE A 54 11.49 -7.20 -7.11
CA PHE A 54 11.61 -8.33 -6.20
C PHE A 54 10.47 -8.39 -5.17
N ALA A 55 10.09 -7.23 -4.61
CA ALA A 55 8.99 -7.14 -3.66
C ALA A 55 7.65 -7.52 -4.31
N ILE A 56 7.38 -7.09 -5.55
CA ILE A 56 6.18 -7.44 -6.31
C ILE A 56 6.10 -8.96 -6.54
N PHE A 57 7.19 -9.57 -6.99
CA PHE A 57 7.24 -11.02 -7.17
C PHE A 57 7.05 -11.78 -5.86
N GLY A 58 7.73 -11.34 -4.79
CA GLY A 58 7.60 -11.92 -3.45
C GLY A 58 6.15 -11.83 -2.96
N LEU A 59 5.53 -10.65 -3.05
CA LEU A 59 4.15 -10.44 -2.63
C LEU A 59 3.19 -11.30 -3.44
N THR A 60 3.37 -11.39 -4.76
CA THR A 60 2.54 -12.23 -5.64
C THR A 60 2.67 -13.70 -5.27
N PHE A 61 3.90 -14.17 -5.01
CA PHE A 61 4.15 -15.55 -4.59
C PHE A 61 3.49 -15.85 -3.24
N PHE A 62 3.65 -14.99 -2.24
CA PHE A 62 3.04 -15.19 -0.93
C PHE A 62 1.52 -15.11 -0.97
N LEU A 63 0.94 -14.21 -1.76
CA LEU A 63 -0.51 -14.14 -1.96
C LEU A 63 -1.03 -15.44 -2.56
N TRP A 64 -0.38 -15.96 -3.60
CA TRP A 64 -0.74 -17.24 -4.19
C TRP A 64 -0.62 -18.39 -3.19
N PHE A 65 0.51 -18.45 -2.47
CA PHE A 65 0.78 -19.48 -1.47
C PHE A 65 -0.25 -19.48 -0.33
N PHE A 66 -0.52 -18.32 0.26
CA PHE A 66 -1.52 -18.21 1.33
C PHE A 66 -2.94 -18.43 0.82
N GLN A 67 -3.25 -18.02 -0.39
CA GLN A 67 -4.55 -18.29 -1.01
C GLN A 67 -4.77 -19.80 -1.20
N MET A 68 -3.74 -20.54 -1.61
CA MET A 68 -3.79 -21.99 -1.72
C MET A 68 -3.93 -22.67 -0.36
N LEU A 69 -3.28 -22.13 0.68
CA LEU A 69 -3.31 -22.69 2.04
C LEU A 69 -4.66 -22.45 2.74
N VAL A 70 -5.25 -21.26 2.51
CA VAL A 70 -6.47 -20.81 3.21
C VAL A 70 -7.74 -21.25 2.48
N ASN A 71 -7.72 -21.36 1.16
CA ASN A 71 -8.86 -21.86 0.41
C ASN A 71 -9.02 -23.37 0.67
N GLY A 72 -10.17 -23.73 1.25
CA GLY A 72 -10.58 -25.13 1.37
C GLY A 72 -10.92 -25.76 0.01
N PRO A 73 -11.33 -27.03 -0.03
CA PRO A 73 -11.67 -27.75 -1.25
C PRO A 73 -12.77 -27.09 -2.09
N ASP A 74 -13.61 -26.23 -1.49
CA ASP A 74 -14.69 -25.50 -2.15
C ASP A 74 -14.29 -24.11 -2.67
N ASN A 75 -13.00 -23.79 -2.64
CA ASN A 75 -12.45 -22.48 -3.07
C ASN A 75 -13.09 -21.24 -2.38
N THR A 76 -13.79 -21.44 -1.29
CA THR A 76 -14.37 -20.38 -0.48
C THR A 76 -13.43 -20.06 0.68
N PRO A 77 -12.90 -18.82 0.78
CA PRO A 77 -12.05 -18.47 1.90
C PRO A 77 -12.87 -18.49 3.21
N PRO A 78 -12.40 -19.21 4.25
CA PRO A 78 -13.10 -19.26 5.52
C PRO A 78 -13.16 -17.88 6.16
N LEU A 79 -14.30 -17.55 6.74
CA LEU A 79 -14.49 -16.38 7.59
C LEU A 79 -13.80 -16.63 8.94
N ILE A 80 -12.50 -16.36 9.02
CA ILE A 80 -11.66 -16.67 10.20
C ILE A 80 -12.21 -16.00 11.48
N LEU A 81 -12.78 -14.81 11.36
CA LEU A 81 -13.33 -14.04 12.49
C LEU A 81 -14.84 -14.23 12.66
N GLY A 82 -15.50 -15.04 11.81
CA GLY A 82 -16.95 -15.25 11.82
C GLY A 82 -17.75 -14.19 11.06
N PRO A 83 -19.04 -14.42 10.86
CA PRO A 83 -19.92 -13.50 10.14
C PRO A 83 -20.16 -12.24 10.98
N GLY A 84 -20.13 -11.07 10.32
CA GLY A 84 -20.43 -9.77 10.93
C GLY A 84 -19.26 -9.07 11.63
N GLN A 85 -18.04 -9.62 11.57
CA GLN A 85 -16.84 -8.99 12.15
C GLN A 85 -15.95 -8.29 11.09
N ASP A 86 -16.57 -7.71 10.09
CA ASP A 86 -15.91 -7.05 8.98
C ASP A 86 -14.97 -5.93 9.46
N PHE A 87 -15.39 -5.16 10.46
CA PHE A 87 -14.60 -4.08 11.02
C PHE A 87 -13.31 -4.58 11.68
N MET A 88 -13.39 -5.64 12.48
CA MET A 88 -12.21 -6.21 13.15
C MET A 88 -11.24 -6.81 12.12
N ALA A 89 -11.75 -7.50 11.11
CA ALA A 89 -10.95 -8.02 10.00
C ALA A 89 -10.23 -6.90 9.24
N CYS A 90 -10.91 -5.77 8.97
CA CYS A 90 -10.32 -4.58 8.37
C CYS A 90 -9.18 -4.01 9.21
N MET A 91 -9.40 -3.85 10.52
CA MET A 91 -8.41 -3.26 11.43
C MET A 91 -7.13 -4.10 11.50
N ILE A 92 -7.28 -5.41 11.73
CA ILE A 92 -6.14 -6.33 11.79
C ILE A 92 -5.40 -6.35 10.45
N GLY A 93 -6.14 -6.48 9.34
CA GLY A 93 -5.56 -6.47 8.00
C GLY A 93 -4.83 -5.16 7.69
N ALA A 94 -5.39 -4.01 8.09
CA ALA A 94 -4.78 -2.69 7.89
C ALA A 94 -3.48 -2.53 8.67
N VAL A 95 -3.43 -2.97 9.94
CA VAL A 95 -2.21 -2.93 10.76
C VAL A 95 -1.12 -3.81 10.15
N MET A 96 -1.45 -5.05 9.77
CA MET A 96 -0.49 -5.97 9.16
C MET A 96 0.02 -5.44 7.81
N CYS A 97 -0.88 -4.91 6.99
CA CYS A 97 -0.53 -4.33 5.68
C CYS A 97 0.36 -3.09 5.85
N GLY A 98 0.00 -2.16 6.73
CA GLY A 98 0.78 -0.96 7.03
C GLY A 98 2.17 -1.30 7.58
N ALA A 99 2.28 -2.33 8.41
CA ALA A 99 3.55 -2.83 8.92
C ALA A 99 4.42 -3.41 7.78
N GLY A 100 3.85 -4.24 6.94
CA GLY A 100 4.55 -4.80 5.77
C GLY A 100 5.04 -3.72 4.81
N LEU A 101 4.19 -2.75 4.47
CA LEU A 101 4.55 -1.61 3.63
C LEU A 101 5.68 -0.79 4.27
N GLY A 102 5.61 -0.50 5.57
CA GLY A 102 6.64 0.24 6.29
C GLY A 102 8.01 -0.43 6.22
N ILE A 103 8.07 -1.76 6.35
CA ILE A 103 9.31 -2.53 6.22
C ILE A 103 9.87 -2.43 4.79
N VAL A 104 9.02 -2.61 3.77
CA VAL A 104 9.41 -2.53 2.36
C VAL A 104 9.97 -1.15 2.03
N PHE A 105 9.34 -0.08 2.49
CA PHE A 105 9.81 1.29 2.29
C PHE A 105 11.12 1.59 3.03
N ASN A 106 11.33 1.04 4.23
CA ASN A 106 12.62 1.16 4.94
C ASN A 106 13.76 0.47 4.18
N CYS A 107 13.46 -0.58 3.42
CA CYS A 107 14.41 -1.22 2.52
C CYS A 107 14.63 -0.43 1.22
N ASN A 108 14.06 0.78 1.07
CA ASN A 108 14.06 1.57 -0.18
C ASN A 108 13.49 0.77 -1.36
N GLY A 109 12.36 0.10 -1.14
CA GLY A 109 11.54 -0.57 -2.15
C GLY A 109 10.10 -0.07 -2.10
N SER A 110 9.24 -0.65 -2.92
CA SER A 110 7.79 -0.42 -2.93
C SER A 110 7.10 -1.74 -3.27
N THR A 111 5.84 -1.88 -2.92
CA THR A 111 5.03 -3.02 -3.34
C THR A 111 4.42 -2.84 -4.73
N GLY A 112 4.72 -1.73 -5.39
CA GLY A 112 4.14 -1.35 -6.68
C GLY A 112 2.92 -0.44 -6.50
N GLY A 113 2.34 -0.04 -7.62
CA GLY A 113 1.11 0.74 -7.59
C GLY A 113 1.28 2.20 -7.17
N THR A 114 0.27 2.72 -6.48
CA THR A 114 0.25 4.10 -5.95
C THR A 114 1.40 4.39 -5.01
N ASP A 115 1.97 3.36 -4.38
CA ASP A 115 3.17 3.47 -3.55
C ASP A 115 4.36 4.05 -4.31
N ILE A 116 4.51 3.74 -5.61
CA ILE A 116 5.54 4.30 -6.47
C ILE A 116 5.32 5.81 -6.65
N ILE A 117 4.06 6.22 -6.84
CA ILE A 117 3.70 7.64 -6.96
C ILE A 117 4.03 8.36 -5.65
N ALA A 118 3.65 7.78 -4.52
CA ALA A 118 3.96 8.32 -3.19
C ALA A 118 5.47 8.47 -2.96
N ALA A 119 6.26 7.47 -3.35
CA ALA A 119 7.72 7.51 -3.26
C ALA A 119 8.35 8.58 -4.16
N ILE A 120 7.80 8.78 -5.36
CA ILE A 120 8.24 9.85 -6.28
C ILE A 120 7.96 11.22 -5.66
N ILE A 121 6.75 11.44 -5.13
CA ILE A 121 6.38 12.73 -4.54
C ILE A 121 7.19 13.00 -3.26
N HIS A 122 7.38 11.98 -2.41
CA HIS A 122 8.22 12.07 -1.21
C HIS A 122 9.67 12.48 -1.51
N LYS A 123 10.21 12.08 -2.69
CA LYS A 123 11.55 12.49 -3.11
C LYS A 123 11.67 14.00 -3.39
N TYR A 124 10.59 14.63 -3.86
CA TYR A 124 10.58 16.06 -4.25
C TYR A 124 9.98 16.98 -3.20
N LYS A 125 9.23 16.45 -2.24
CA LYS A 125 8.56 17.22 -1.18
C LYS A 125 8.80 16.59 0.17
N ASP A 126 9.03 17.42 1.19
CA ASP A 126 9.18 17.00 2.59
C ASP A 126 7.83 16.63 3.22
N VAL A 127 7.18 15.62 2.66
CA VAL A 127 5.91 15.07 3.17
C VAL A 127 6.13 13.61 3.51
N THR A 128 5.53 13.13 4.62
CA THR A 128 5.69 11.74 5.02
C THR A 128 5.11 10.78 3.98
N LEU A 129 5.73 9.62 3.84
CA LEU A 129 5.36 8.62 2.86
C LEU A 129 3.92 8.14 3.04
N GLY A 130 3.50 7.88 4.29
CA GLY A 130 2.13 7.46 4.59
C GLY A 130 1.10 8.52 4.23
N ARG A 131 1.39 9.82 4.43
CA ARG A 131 0.49 10.90 3.99
C ARG A 131 0.33 10.91 2.47
N MET A 132 1.39 10.64 1.71
CA MET A 132 1.31 10.59 0.25
C MET A 132 0.52 9.38 -0.24
N VAL A 133 0.73 8.20 0.37
CA VAL A 133 -0.09 7.01 0.10
C VAL A 133 -1.56 7.31 0.41
N MET A 134 -1.85 7.89 1.58
CA MET A 134 -3.22 8.26 1.95
C MET A 134 -3.85 9.21 0.93
N LEU A 135 -3.15 10.25 0.48
CA LEU A 135 -3.68 11.20 -0.50
C LEU A 135 -4.03 10.53 -1.83
N CYS A 136 -3.14 9.68 -2.34
CA CYS A 136 -3.41 8.94 -3.58
C CYS A 136 -4.62 8.02 -3.43
N ASP A 137 -4.69 7.30 -2.32
CA ASP A 137 -5.73 6.32 -2.09
C ASP A 137 -7.09 6.95 -1.77
N VAL A 138 -7.12 8.13 -1.11
CA VAL A 138 -8.36 8.93 -0.93
C VAL A 138 -9.01 9.24 -2.27
N ILE A 139 -8.23 9.66 -3.25
CA ILE A 139 -8.73 9.97 -4.60
C ILE A 139 -9.32 8.71 -5.24
N ILE A 140 -8.63 7.57 -5.11
CA ILE A 140 -9.08 6.30 -5.69
C ILE A 140 -10.35 5.80 -5.01
N ILE A 141 -10.38 5.77 -3.66
CA ILE A 141 -11.55 5.32 -2.90
C ILE A 141 -12.76 6.23 -3.15
N SER A 142 -12.53 7.55 -3.26
CA SER A 142 -13.61 8.48 -3.62
C SER A 142 -14.14 8.21 -5.03
N SER A 143 -13.26 7.87 -5.97
CA SER A 143 -13.67 7.47 -7.34
C SER A 143 -14.45 6.15 -7.34
N CYS A 144 -14.12 5.22 -6.45
CA CYS A 144 -14.86 3.96 -6.31
C CYS A 144 -16.34 4.18 -5.92
N TYR A 145 -16.64 5.25 -5.20
CA TYR A 145 -18.04 5.56 -4.83
C TYR A 145 -18.92 5.73 -6.06
N PHE A 146 -18.41 6.38 -7.13
CA PHE A 146 -19.18 6.57 -8.36
C PHE A 146 -19.50 5.26 -9.09
N VAL A 147 -18.70 4.21 -8.84
CA VAL A 147 -18.87 2.91 -9.53
C VAL A 147 -19.69 1.94 -8.69
N PHE A 148 -19.46 1.88 -7.38
CA PHE A 148 -20.09 0.87 -6.51
C PHE A 148 -21.37 1.32 -5.82
N HIS A 149 -21.62 2.63 -5.69
CA HIS A 149 -22.77 3.25 -5.02
C HIS A 149 -23.05 2.71 -3.61
N ASP A 150 -22.04 2.22 -2.90
CA ASP A 150 -22.13 1.58 -1.58
C ASP A 150 -21.32 2.35 -0.54
N TRP A 151 -21.99 3.09 0.34
CA TRP A 151 -21.38 3.88 1.41
C TRP A 151 -20.59 3.04 2.43
N ARG A 152 -21.06 1.83 2.72
CA ARG A 152 -20.38 0.94 3.68
C ARG A 152 -18.94 0.62 3.25
N ARG A 153 -18.78 0.26 2.00
CA ARG A 153 -17.47 -0.10 1.43
C ARG A 153 -16.51 1.08 1.45
N VAL A 154 -17.02 2.27 1.16
CA VAL A 154 -16.22 3.51 1.14
C VAL A 154 -15.76 3.86 2.55
N ILE A 155 -16.65 3.79 3.55
CA ILE A 155 -16.30 4.08 4.96
C ILE A 155 -15.23 3.11 5.47
N PHE A 156 -15.39 1.80 5.25
CA PHE A 156 -14.37 0.81 5.62
C PHE A 156 -13.06 1.02 4.87
N GLY A 157 -13.12 1.41 3.60
CA GLY A 157 -11.96 1.79 2.81
C GLY A 157 -11.18 2.95 3.44
N PHE A 158 -11.86 4.03 3.83
CA PHE A 158 -11.23 5.17 4.50
C PHE A 158 -10.62 4.82 5.86
N VAL A 159 -11.33 4.03 6.68
CA VAL A 159 -10.81 3.57 7.97
C VAL A 159 -9.53 2.72 7.77
N THR A 160 -9.58 1.77 6.86
CA THR A 160 -8.44 0.91 6.53
C THR A 160 -7.25 1.75 6.07
N LEU A 161 -7.48 2.69 5.18
CA LEU A 161 -6.47 3.59 4.63
C LEU A 161 -5.81 4.46 5.70
N PHE A 162 -6.61 5.03 6.62
CA PHE A 162 -6.08 5.83 7.72
C PHE A 162 -5.16 5.01 8.62
N VAL A 163 -5.58 3.79 8.99
CA VAL A 163 -4.79 2.88 9.83
C VAL A 163 -3.51 2.46 9.13
N ILE A 164 -3.57 2.08 7.84
CA ILE A 164 -2.39 1.73 7.04
C ILE A 164 -1.40 2.88 7.03
N GLY A 165 -1.84 4.10 6.71
CA GLY A 165 -0.98 5.28 6.62
C GLY A 165 -0.33 5.62 7.96
N PHE A 166 -1.07 5.53 9.07
CA PHE A 166 -0.55 5.80 10.41
C PHE A 166 0.52 4.77 10.81
N VAL A 167 0.25 3.49 10.63
CA VAL A 167 1.19 2.40 10.96
C VAL A 167 2.44 2.47 10.08
N LEU A 168 2.26 2.75 8.78
CA LEU A 168 3.35 2.94 7.84
C LEU A 168 4.28 4.07 8.26
N ASP A 169 3.72 5.26 8.53
CA ASP A 169 4.50 6.41 8.97
C ASP A 169 5.22 6.14 10.31
N TYR A 170 4.56 5.47 11.24
CA TYR A 170 5.17 5.09 12.51
C TYR A 170 6.41 4.21 12.30
N ILE A 171 6.33 3.18 11.46
CA ILE A 171 7.44 2.26 11.20
C ILE A 171 8.56 2.92 10.42
N VAL A 172 8.23 3.71 9.39
CA VAL A 172 9.25 4.41 8.58
C VAL A 172 9.99 5.45 9.42
N ASN A 173 9.27 6.23 10.23
CA ASN A 173 9.89 7.24 11.08
C ASN A 173 10.70 6.62 12.22
N SER A 174 10.23 5.51 12.82
CA SER A 174 10.96 4.82 13.89
C SER A 174 12.31 4.28 13.42
N ALA A 175 12.40 3.83 12.17
CA ALA A 175 13.66 3.32 11.61
C ALA A 175 14.64 4.43 11.19
N ARG A 176 14.17 5.67 11.04
CA ARG A 176 14.98 6.82 10.60
C ARG A 176 15.27 7.82 11.72
N GLN A 177 15.16 7.42 12.98
CA GLN A 177 15.47 8.31 14.11
C GLN A 177 16.96 8.67 14.08
N SER A 178 17.26 9.95 13.91
CA SER A 178 18.60 10.53 14.08
C SER A 178 18.62 11.37 15.34
N VAL A 179 19.67 11.21 16.14
CA VAL A 179 19.90 11.99 17.33
C VAL A 179 20.87 13.10 17.00
N GLN A 180 20.49 14.35 17.26
CA GLN A 180 21.41 15.49 17.16
C GLN A 180 22.07 15.71 18.51
N PHE A 181 23.41 15.63 18.53
CA PHE A 181 24.20 15.97 19.71
C PHE A 181 24.65 17.42 19.57
N PHE A 182 24.19 18.28 20.47
CA PHE A 182 24.72 19.63 20.60
C PHE A 182 25.85 19.61 21.65
N ILE A 183 27.09 19.81 21.23
CA ILE A 183 28.26 19.90 22.11
C ILE A 183 28.55 21.37 22.33
N PHE A 184 28.30 21.85 23.54
CA PHE A 184 28.67 23.19 23.96
C PHE A 184 30.07 23.14 24.62
N SER A 185 31.08 23.66 23.95
CA SER A 185 32.43 23.79 24.51
C SER A 185 32.76 25.25 24.71
N LYS A 186 33.39 25.56 25.88
CA LYS A 186 33.96 26.89 26.13
C LYS A 186 35.32 27.09 25.45
N GLU A 187 35.95 25.99 25.03
CA GLU A 187 37.28 25.99 24.40
C GLU A 187 37.13 25.63 22.89
N TYR A 188 36.69 26.58 22.09
CA TYR A 188 36.48 26.37 20.63
C TYR A 188 37.70 26.79 19.76
N GLU A 189 38.76 27.33 20.41
CA GLU A 189 39.98 27.83 19.74
C GLU A 189 41.20 26.91 19.91
N LYS A 190 41.04 25.59 19.85
CA LYS A 190 42.21 24.71 19.78
C LYS A 190 42.10 23.75 18.63
#